data_bccf3c93530b3019aed8e3f4ed5cdbb9
#
_entry.id   bccf3c93530b3019aed8e3f4ed5cdbb9
#
_cell.length_a   1.000
_cell.length_b   1.000
_cell.length_c   1.000
_cell.angle_alpha   90.00
_cell.angle_beta   90.00
_cell.angle_gamma   90.00
#
_symmetry.space_group_name_H-M   'P 1'
#
loop_
_entity.id
_entity.type
_entity.pdbx_description
1 polymer ?
#
loop_
_entity_poly.entity_id
_entity_poly.type
_entity_poly.pdbx_seq_one_letter_code
_entity_poly.pdbx_strand_id
1 'polypeptide(L)' 'MKNTAAKKYIRQVKRLYRGKQRFKRQFIQELKDALLCYLEEHPEATYTDLTKEFGHPSEI' A
#
# COMPACT_ATOMS: atom_id res chain seq x y z
N MET A 1 -3.04 -10.08 14.99
CA MET A 1 -3.35 -8.66 15.01
C MET A 1 -3.01 -8.02 13.66
N LYS A 2 -3.86 -7.13 13.18
CA LYS A 2 -3.65 -6.54 11.87
C LYS A 2 -2.54 -5.50 11.89
N ASN A 3 -1.74 -5.49 10.84
CA ASN A 3 -0.67 -4.52 10.70
C ASN A 3 -1.23 -3.17 10.24
N THR A 4 -1.20 -2.18 11.14
CA THR A 4 -1.74 -0.86 10.85
C THR A 4 -0.92 -0.09 9.83
N ALA A 5 0.34 -0.48 9.62
CA ALA A 5 1.19 0.18 8.62
C ALA A 5 0.63 -0.02 7.20
N ALA A 6 0.11 -1.22 6.91
CA ALA A 6 -0.50 -1.48 5.61
C ALA A 6 -1.72 -0.61 5.38
N LYS A 7 -2.57 -0.48 6.39
CA LYS A 7 -3.75 0.36 6.29
C LYS A 7 -3.37 1.81 6.03
N LYS A 8 -2.38 2.29 6.77
CA LYS A 8 -1.92 3.66 6.61
C LYS A 8 -1.36 3.90 5.22
N TYR A 9 -0.57 2.94 4.73
CA TYR A 9 0.03 3.04 3.40
C TYR A 9 -1.05 3.10 2.32
N ILE A 10 -2.02 2.21 2.38
CA ILE A 10 -3.12 2.18 1.41
C ILE A 10 -3.92 3.47 1.46
N ARG A 11 -4.17 3.98 2.68
CA ARG A 11 -4.92 5.23 2.84
C ARG A 11 -4.19 6.39 2.16
N GLN A 12 -2.88 6.47 2.33
CA GLN A 12 -2.10 7.53 1.72
C GLN A 12 -2.09 7.41 0.20
N VAL A 13 -1.96 6.19 -0.31
CA VAL A 13 -1.99 5.97 -1.76
C VAL A 13 -3.32 6.40 -2.35
N LYS A 14 -4.42 6.02 -1.70
CA LYS A 14 -5.77 6.42 -2.16
C LYS A 14 -5.91 7.94 -2.20
N ARG A 15 -5.40 8.59 -1.18
CA ARG A 15 -5.50 10.04 -1.05
C ARG A 15 -4.69 10.77 -2.10
N LEU A 16 -3.53 10.25 -2.44
CA LEU A 16 -2.61 10.90 -3.36
C LEU A 16 -2.75 10.44 -4.81
N TYR A 17 -3.57 9.43 -5.05
CA TYR A 17 -3.77 8.90 -6.39
C TYR A 17 -4.44 9.94 -7.29
N ARG A 18 -3.85 10.18 -8.47
CA ARG A 18 -4.34 11.18 -9.41
C ARG A 18 -4.87 10.60 -10.71
N GLY A 19 -4.90 9.28 -10.82
CA GLY A 19 -5.38 8.62 -12.02
C GLY A 19 -6.90 8.60 -12.12
N LYS A 20 -7.41 7.95 -13.15
CA LYS A 20 -8.84 7.82 -13.35
C LYS A 20 -9.45 6.91 -12.30
N GLN A 21 -10.67 7.24 -11.87
CA GLN A 21 -11.35 6.48 -10.82
C GLN A 21 -11.50 4.99 -11.15
N ARG A 22 -11.81 4.66 -12.39
CA ARG A 22 -12.01 3.26 -12.76
C ARG A 22 -10.73 2.43 -12.64
N PHE A 23 -9.58 3.04 -12.85
CA PHE A 23 -8.30 2.35 -12.69
C PHE A 23 -7.83 2.33 -11.25
N LYS A 24 -8.30 3.29 -10.46
CA LYS A 24 -7.92 3.40 -9.07
C LYS A 24 -8.31 2.16 -8.28
N ARG A 25 -9.54 1.67 -8.47
CA ARG A 25 -10.03 0.51 -7.73
C ARG A 25 -9.14 -0.70 -8.00
N GLN A 26 -8.85 -0.97 -9.26
CA GLN A 26 -8.01 -2.11 -9.61
C GLN A 26 -6.60 -1.93 -9.09
N PHE A 27 -6.05 -0.73 -9.24
CA PHE A 27 -4.70 -0.44 -8.75
C PHE A 27 -4.58 -0.66 -7.24
N ILE A 28 -5.54 -0.14 -6.48
CA ILE A 28 -5.54 -0.30 -5.03
C ILE A 28 -5.69 -1.77 -4.64
N GLN A 29 -6.52 -2.51 -5.35
CA GLN A 29 -6.71 -3.93 -5.07
C GLN A 29 -5.41 -4.71 -5.27
N GLU A 30 -4.72 -4.46 -6.37
CA GLU A 30 -3.47 -5.14 -6.66
C GLU A 30 -2.39 -4.77 -5.64
N LEU A 31 -2.33 -3.50 -5.28
CA LEU A 31 -1.38 -3.05 -4.27
C LEU A 31 -1.67 -3.69 -2.92
N LYS A 32 -2.94 -3.77 -2.57
CA LYS A 32 -3.36 -4.37 -1.32
C LYS A 32 -2.95 -5.85 -1.25
N ASP A 33 -3.15 -6.57 -2.36
CA ASP A 33 -2.77 -7.98 -2.44
C ASP A 33 -1.26 -8.14 -2.27
N ALA A 34 -0.49 -7.28 -2.93
CA ALA A 34 0.97 -7.31 -2.82
C ALA A 34 1.41 -7.02 -1.39
N LEU A 35 0.77 -6.06 -0.73
CA LEU A 35 1.08 -5.73 0.65
C LEU A 35 0.80 -6.90 1.59
N LEU A 36 -0.30 -7.59 1.37
CA LEU A 36 -0.66 -8.75 2.20
C LEU A 36 0.38 -9.86 2.05
N CYS A 37 0.81 -10.13 0.82
CA CYS A 37 1.86 -11.11 0.58
C CYS A 37 3.16 -10.72 1.28
N TYR A 38 3.54 -9.46 1.15
CA TYR A 38 4.76 -8.97 1.76
C TYR A 38 4.70 -9.11 3.28
N LEU A 39 3.56 -8.75 3.87
CA LEU A 39 3.39 -8.78 5.31
C LEU A 39 3.30 -10.19 5.88
N GLU A 40 2.91 -11.16 5.07
CA GLU A 40 2.93 -12.54 5.51
C GLU A 40 4.36 -13.01 5.76
N GLU A 41 5.31 -12.52 4.98
CA GLU A 41 6.72 -12.84 5.14
C GLU A 41 7.41 -11.89 6.11
N HIS A 42 6.88 -10.68 6.25
CA HIS A 42 7.47 -9.66 7.10
C HIS A 42 6.40 -9.03 8.00
N PRO A 43 5.86 -9.81 8.95
CA PRO A 43 4.74 -9.33 9.78
C PRO A 43 5.06 -8.12 10.63
N GLU A 44 6.34 -7.81 10.82
CA GLU A 44 6.75 -6.66 11.62
C GLU A 44 7.15 -5.46 10.77
N ALA A 45 6.89 -5.51 9.48
CA ALA A 45 7.24 -4.41 8.59
C ALA A 45 6.52 -3.12 9.02
N THR A 46 7.27 -2.02 8.98
CA THR A 46 6.73 -0.71 9.33
C THR A 46 6.31 0.04 8.08
N TYR A 47 5.68 1.21 8.27
CA TYR A 47 5.34 2.08 7.15
C TYR A 47 6.58 2.44 6.34
N THR A 48 7.69 2.70 7.01
CA THR A 48 8.95 3.00 6.33
C THR A 48 9.41 1.84 5.46
N ASP A 49 9.28 0.61 5.96
CA ASP A 49 9.65 -0.56 5.19
C ASP A 49 8.79 -0.68 3.94
N LEU A 50 7.51 -0.39 4.07
CA LEU A 50 6.58 -0.43 2.93
C LEU A 50 6.95 0.61 1.88
N THR A 51 7.33 1.82 2.30
CA THR A 51 7.74 2.85 1.36
C THR A 51 9.02 2.50 0.64
N LYS A 52 9.92 1.79 1.30
CA LYS A 52 11.17 1.34 0.67
C LYS A 52 10.90 0.24 -0.35
N GLU A 53 9.98 -0.66 -0.04
CA GLU A 53 9.70 -1.80 -0.91
C GLU A 53 8.80 -1.42 -2.09
N PHE A 54 7.77 -0.63 -1.85
CA PHE A 54 6.76 -0.31 -2.86
C PHE A 54 6.85 1.11 -3.40
N GLY A 55 7.67 1.96 -2.79
CA GLY A 55 7.78 3.35 -3.17
C GLY A 55 6.91 4.24 -2.29
N HIS A 56 7.25 5.53 -2.27
CA HIS A 56 6.48 6.49 -1.49
C HIS A 56 5.12 6.70 -2.15
N PRO A 57 4.03 6.81 -1.34
CA PRO A 57 2.69 6.97 -1.92
C PRO A 57 2.57 8.13 -2.91
N SER A 58 3.31 9.20 -2.71
CA SER A 58 3.26 10.36 -3.61
C SER A 58 3.93 10.09 -4.96
N GLU A 59 4.69 9.02 -5.07
CA GLU A 59 5.39 8.68 -6.30
C GLU A 59 4.67 7.64 -7.14
N ILE A 60 3.57 7.12 -6.64
CA ILE A 60 2.80 6.09 -7.32
C ILE A 60 1.78 6.68 -8.30
#